data_0f01a4f46898888c9edf10ccbd1e4c84
#
_entry.id   0f01a4f46898888c9edf10ccbd1e4c84
#
_cell.length_a   1.000
_cell.length_b   1.000
_cell.length_c   1.000
_cell.angle_alpha   90.00
_cell.angle_beta   90.00
_cell.angle_gamma   90.00
#
_symmetry.space_group_name_H-M   'P 1'
#
loop_
_entity.id
_entity.type
_entity.pdbx_description
1 polymer ?
#
loop_
_entity_poly.entity_id
_entity_poly.type
_entity_poly.pdbx_seq_one_letter_code
_entity_poly.pdbx_strand_id
1 'polypeptide(L)'
;MFEIVILGALIIWQVKSLCDEVRYYRGTKKSNLELKDDEKGPLGCIAILLCVLIPILFIVVLAIGAHRINNECLLILLIASMIYEIISIPHNISFNGKLFQSDNPNSEYLKAIRDKKNITFESFNIVETGTMIWLFVELVSQVMH
;
A
#
# COMPACT_ATOMS: atom_id res chain seq x y z
N MET A 1 -12.69 13.10 13.94
CA MET A 1 -11.69 14.03 13.33
C MET A 1 -10.32 13.39 13.14
N PHE A 2 -9.73 12.77 14.16
CA PHE A 2 -8.40 12.13 14.06
C PHE A 2 -8.34 11.05 12.97
N GLU A 3 -9.37 10.24 12.82
CA GLU A 3 -9.48 9.18 11.80
C GLU A 3 -9.46 9.73 10.37
N ILE A 4 -10.13 10.86 10.12
CA ILE A 4 -10.16 11.52 8.81
C ILE A 4 -8.75 12.00 8.43
N VAL A 5 -8.00 12.54 9.39
CA VAL A 5 -6.63 12.99 9.16
C VAL A 5 -5.71 11.83 8.82
N ILE A 6 -5.81 10.72 9.57
CA ILE A 6 -5.01 9.51 9.28
C ILE A 6 -5.39 8.92 7.93
N LEU A 7 -6.69 8.79 7.65
CA LEU A 7 -7.16 8.27 6.37
C LEU A 7 -6.68 9.14 5.21
N GLY A 8 -6.76 10.46 5.34
CA GLY A 8 -6.22 11.40 4.34
C GLY A 8 -4.71 11.22 4.12
N ALA A 9 -3.94 11.06 5.18
CA ALA A 9 -2.50 10.81 5.10
C ALA A 9 -2.18 9.48 4.39
N LEU A 10 -2.93 8.41 4.69
CA LEU A 10 -2.79 7.11 4.05
C LEU A 10 -3.14 7.17 2.56
N ILE A 11 -4.20 7.89 2.18
CA ILE A 11 -4.58 8.10 0.77
C ILE A 11 -3.44 8.81 0.02
N ILE A 12 -2.91 9.90 0.58
CA ILE A 12 -1.81 10.65 -0.05
C ILE A 12 -0.59 9.75 -0.22
N TRP A 13 -0.25 8.96 0.80
CA TRP A 13 0.88 8.04 0.75
C TRP A 13 0.68 6.96 -0.32
N GLN A 14 -0.50 6.35 -0.41
CA GLN A 14 -0.81 5.31 -1.38
C GLN A 14 -0.84 5.84 -2.82
N VAL A 15 -1.45 7.00 -3.05
CA VAL A 15 -1.43 7.68 -4.36
C VAL A 15 0.01 8.00 -4.79
N LYS A 16 0.85 8.47 -3.86
CA LYS A 16 2.27 8.71 -4.14
C LYS A 16 2.99 7.43 -4.52
N SER A 17 2.75 6.33 -3.79
CA SER A 17 3.34 5.02 -4.08
C SER A 17 2.96 4.54 -5.49
N LEU A 18 1.68 4.58 -5.84
CA LEU A 18 1.20 4.23 -7.18
C LEU A 18 1.82 5.11 -8.28
N CYS A 19 1.92 6.42 -8.05
CA CYS A 19 2.58 7.33 -8.99
C CYS A 19 4.06 7.00 -9.17
N ASP A 20 4.76 6.67 -8.10
CA ASP A 20 6.18 6.29 -8.15
C ASP A 20 6.36 4.98 -8.92
N GLU A 21 5.52 3.99 -8.75
CA GLU A 21 5.54 2.73 -9.50
C GLU A 21 5.33 2.95 -10.99
N VAL A 22 4.36 3.78 -11.39
CA VAL A 22 4.15 4.16 -12.79
C VAL A 22 5.40 4.84 -13.38
N ARG A 23 6.07 5.70 -12.61
CA ARG A 23 7.32 6.35 -13.03
C ARG A 23 8.46 5.35 -13.20
N TYR A 24 8.59 4.37 -12.29
CA TYR A 24 9.55 3.28 -12.44
C TYR A 24 9.25 2.44 -13.68
N TYR A 25 8.00 2.06 -13.88
CA TYR A 25 7.59 1.29 -15.06
C TYR A 25 7.92 2.01 -16.37
N ARG A 26 7.72 3.33 -16.41
CA ARG A 26 8.05 4.18 -17.58
C ARG A 26 9.56 4.49 -17.72
N GLY A 27 10.39 4.08 -16.77
CA GLY A 27 11.83 4.36 -16.77
C GLY A 27 12.18 5.83 -16.49
N THR A 28 11.23 6.63 -16.02
CA THR A 28 11.45 8.06 -15.69
C THR A 28 12.03 8.26 -14.30
N LYS A 29 11.96 7.26 -13.44
CA LYS A 29 12.57 7.26 -12.11
C LYS A 29 13.53 6.08 -12.00
N LYS A 30 14.77 6.36 -11.60
CA LYS A 30 15.74 5.32 -11.21
C LYS A 30 15.72 5.21 -9.70
N SER A 31 15.78 4.00 -9.15
CA SER A 31 15.97 3.85 -7.74
C SER A 31 17.41 4.20 -7.38
N ASN A 32 17.60 5.07 -6.38
CA ASN A 32 18.92 5.37 -5.84
C ASN A 32 19.27 4.40 -4.70
N LEU A 33 18.72 3.18 -4.72
CA LEU A 33 19.02 2.13 -3.76
C LEU A 33 20.40 1.51 -4.04
N GLU A 34 21.44 2.34 -4.03
CA GLU A 34 22.81 1.88 -3.84
C GLU A 34 23.04 1.70 -2.34
N LEU A 35 22.51 0.59 -1.80
CA LEU A 35 22.75 0.21 -0.41
C LEU A 35 24.12 -0.48 -0.33
N LYS A 36 24.94 -0.04 0.60
CA LYS A 36 26.16 -0.76 0.99
C LYS A 36 25.80 -2.08 1.65
N ASP A 37 26.63 -3.10 1.52
CA ASP A 37 26.32 -4.44 2.01
C ASP A 37 26.10 -4.50 3.52
N ASP A 38 26.72 -3.63 4.29
CA ASP A 38 26.55 -3.47 5.74
C ASP A 38 25.20 -2.82 6.13
N GLU A 39 24.59 -2.06 5.22
CA GLU A 39 23.30 -1.40 5.43
C GLU A 39 22.10 -2.29 5.02
N LYS A 40 22.30 -3.28 4.16
CA LYS A 40 21.24 -4.16 3.64
C LYS A 40 20.51 -4.93 4.73
N GLY A 41 21.23 -5.45 5.72
CA GLY A 41 20.65 -6.23 6.80
C GLY A 41 19.67 -5.46 7.69
N PRO A 42 20.09 -4.34 8.32
CA PRO A 42 19.21 -3.54 9.17
C PRO A 42 18.01 -2.94 8.42
N LEU A 43 18.23 -2.41 7.22
CA LEU A 43 17.18 -1.83 6.39
C LEU A 43 16.20 -2.88 5.88
N GLY A 44 16.68 -4.10 5.57
CA GLY A 44 15.84 -5.23 5.21
C GLY A 44 14.89 -5.63 6.35
N CYS A 45 15.37 -5.68 7.58
CA CYS A 45 14.54 -5.95 8.75
C CYS A 45 13.47 -4.87 8.97
N ILE A 46 13.83 -3.60 8.81
CA ILE A 46 12.88 -2.48 8.91
C ILE A 46 11.82 -2.58 7.81
N ALA A 47 12.23 -2.84 6.57
CA ALA A 47 11.31 -3.00 5.45
C ALA A 47 10.30 -4.15 5.67
N ILE A 48 10.76 -5.29 6.15
CA ILE A 48 9.89 -6.43 6.50
C ILE A 48 8.93 -6.06 7.63
N LEU A 49 9.39 -5.37 8.66
CA LEU A 49 8.52 -4.89 9.74
C LEU A 49 7.42 -3.96 9.21
N LEU A 50 7.78 -3.02 8.33
CA LEU A 50 6.82 -2.12 7.68
C LEU A 50 5.82 -2.87 6.81
N CYS A 51 6.23 -3.95 6.13
CA CYS A 51 5.31 -4.81 5.36
C CYS A 51 4.21 -5.47 6.20
N VAL A 52 4.36 -5.53 7.51
CA VAL A 52 3.35 -6.04 8.45
C VAL A 52 2.59 -4.89 9.11
N LEU A 53 3.30 -3.87 9.58
CA LEU A 53 2.70 -2.76 10.34
C LEU A 53 1.77 -1.90 9.48
N ILE A 54 2.14 -1.64 8.22
CA ILE A 54 1.35 -0.79 7.33
C ILE A 54 -0.01 -1.43 7.01
N PRO A 55 -0.09 -2.70 6.54
CA PRO A 55 -1.38 -3.37 6.35
C PRO A 55 -2.25 -3.41 7.61
N ILE A 56 -1.65 -3.66 8.78
CA ILE A 56 -2.40 -3.64 10.04
C ILE A 56 -2.99 -2.26 10.29
N LEU A 57 -2.24 -1.19 10.07
CA LEU A 57 -2.74 0.18 10.20
C LEU A 57 -3.90 0.45 9.24
N PHE A 58 -3.81 0.00 7.99
CA PHE A 58 -4.89 0.10 7.01
C PHE A 58 -6.15 -0.62 7.51
N ILE A 59 -6.01 -1.89 7.93
CA ILE A 59 -7.14 -2.68 8.44
C ILE A 59 -7.83 -1.97 9.61
N VAL A 60 -7.08 -1.44 10.55
CA VAL A 60 -7.62 -0.72 11.71
C VAL A 60 -8.40 0.52 11.27
N VAL A 61 -7.85 1.33 10.37
CA VAL A 61 -8.49 2.56 9.88
C VAL A 61 -9.75 2.22 9.08
N LEU A 62 -9.70 1.22 8.21
CA LEU A 62 -10.85 0.77 7.42
C LEU A 62 -11.95 0.18 8.33
N ALA A 63 -11.60 -0.59 9.35
CA ALA A 63 -12.55 -1.16 10.30
C ALA A 63 -13.28 -0.06 11.13
N ILE A 64 -12.53 0.95 11.60
CA ILE A 64 -13.12 2.12 12.29
C ILE A 64 -14.06 2.87 11.34
N GLY A 65 -13.65 3.08 10.09
CA GLY A 65 -14.47 3.71 9.07
C GLY A 65 -15.75 2.91 8.78
N ALA A 66 -15.62 1.59 8.60
CA ALA A 66 -16.75 0.69 8.32
C ALA A 66 -17.83 0.74 9.41
N HIS A 67 -17.43 0.91 10.67
CA HIS A 67 -18.39 0.99 11.80
C HIS A 67 -19.27 2.25 11.75
N ARG A 68 -18.89 3.28 11.00
CA ARG A 68 -19.60 4.55 10.90
C ARG A 68 -20.45 4.70 9.65
N ILE A 69 -20.42 3.74 8.74
CA ILE A 69 -21.05 3.84 7.43
C ILE A 69 -22.27 2.95 7.34
N ASN A 70 -23.36 3.53 6.81
CA ASN A 70 -24.59 2.80 6.53
C ASN A 70 -24.72 2.39 5.04
N ASN A 71 -23.71 2.65 4.22
CA ASN A 71 -23.71 2.32 2.80
C ASN A 71 -23.22 0.88 2.59
N GLU A 72 -24.14 -0.01 2.20
CA GLU A 72 -23.85 -1.44 2.04
C GLU A 72 -22.76 -1.71 0.96
N CYS A 73 -22.82 -0.99 -0.16
CA CYS A 73 -21.82 -1.16 -1.23
C CYS A 73 -20.42 -0.78 -0.75
N LEU A 74 -20.31 0.35 -0.05
CA LEU A 74 -19.03 0.78 0.50
C LEU A 74 -18.55 -0.17 1.59
N LEU A 75 -19.45 -0.70 2.42
CA LEU A 75 -19.11 -1.69 3.44
C LEU A 75 -18.52 -2.97 2.84
N ILE A 76 -19.09 -3.47 1.74
CA ILE A 76 -18.56 -4.65 1.03
C ILE A 76 -17.14 -4.36 0.49
N LEU A 77 -16.93 -3.18 -0.10
CA LEU A 77 -15.61 -2.78 -0.60
C LEU A 77 -14.58 -2.65 0.52
N LEU A 78 -14.97 -2.12 1.68
CA LEU A 78 -14.09 -2.02 2.85
C LEU A 78 -13.70 -3.40 3.39
N ILE A 79 -14.65 -4.33 3.48
CA ILE A 79 -14.35 -5.73 3.87
C ILE A 79 -13.40 -6.38 2.86
N ALA A 80 -13.64 -6.20 1.56
CA ALA A 80 -12.77 -6.72 0.51
C ALA A 80 -11.36 -6.13 0.61
N SER A 81 -11.22 -4.84 0.89
CA SER A 81 -9.94 -4.17 1.11
C SER A 81 -9.21 -4.71 2.33
N MET A 82 -9.91 -4.92 3.46
CA MET A 82 -9.29 -5.53 4.65
C MET A 82 -8.78 -6.96 4.39
N ILE A 83 -9.54 -7.76 3.64
CA ILE A 83 -9.11 -9.12 3.23
C ILE A 83 -7.87 -9.02 2.32
N TYR A 84 -7.88 -8.09 1.38
CA TYR A 84 -6.76 -7.85 0.48
C TYR A 84 -5.49 -7.48 1.26
N GLU A 85 -5.57 -6.60 2.25
CA GLU A 85 -4.43 -6.22 3.09
C GLU A 85 -3.82 -7.43 3.82
N ILE A 86 -4.66 -8.33 4.35
CA ILE A 86 -4.18 -9.57 4.97
C ILE A 86 -3.43 -10.45 3.97
N ILE A 87 -3.96 -10.60 2.76
CA ILE A 87 -3.35 -11.43 1.71
C ILE A 87 -2.07 -10.78 1.17
N SER A 88 -1.97 -9.45 1.19
CA SER A 88 -0.81 -8.70 0.70
C SER A 88 0.43 -8.87 1.58
N ILE A 89 0.27 -9.13 2.87
CA ILE A 89 1.39 -9.25 3.83
C ILE A 89 2.46 -10.25 3.37
N PRO A 90 2.14 -11.55 3.14
CA PRO A 90 3.16 -12.51 2.71
C PRO A 90 3.75 -12.19 1.33
N HIS A 91 2.96 -11.58 0.44
CA HIS A 91 3.44 -11.13 -0.85
C HIS A 91 4.47 -10.02 -0.71
N ASN A 92 4.17 -8.99 0.09
CA ASN A 92 5.05 -7.85 0.32
C ASN A 92 6.35 -8.26 1.05
N ILE A 93 6.26 -9.18 2.01
CA ILE A 93 7.45 -9.74 2.68
C ILE A 93 8.35 -10.46 1.68
N SER A 94 7.78 -11.33 0.84
CA SER A 94 8.53 -12.08 -0.17
C SER A 94 9.16 -11.14 -1.21
N PHE A 95 8.44 -10.13 -1.66
CA PHE A 95 8.89 -9.15 -2.62
C PHE A 95 10.07 -8.33 -2.07
N ASN A 96 9.91 -7.74 -0.90
CA ASN A 96 10.96 -6.94 -0.28
C ASN A 96 12.18 -7.79 0.12
N GLY A 97 11.97 -9.02 0.60
CA GLY A 97 13.07 -9.94 0.89
C GLY A 97 13.95 -10.21 -0.33
N LYS A 98 13.36 -10.42 -1.51
CA LYS A 98 14.12 -10.59 -2.76
C LYS A 98 14.86 -9.32 -3.18
N LEU A 99 14.25 -8.15 -3.00
CA LEU A 99 14.88 -6.87 -3.33
C LEU A 99 16.14 -6.62 -2.49
N PHE A 100 16.07 -6.86 -1.18
CA PHE A 100 17.19 -6.62 -0.27
C PHE A 100 18.31 -7.67 -0.40
N GLN A 101 18.01 -8.85 -0.97
CA GLN A 101 19.01 -9.90 -1.24
C GLN A 101 19.64 -9.78 -2.61
N SER A 102 19.12 -8.93 -3.49
CA SER A 102 19.63 -8.80 -4.87
C SER A 102 20.85 -7.90 -4.94
N ASP A 103 21.81 -8.30 -5.79
CA ASP A 103 22.98 -7.47 -6.12
C ASP A 103 22.59 -6.26 -6.99
N ASN A 104 21.45 -6.33 -7.69
CA ASN A 104 20.93 -5.25 -8.51
C ASN A 104 19.45 -5.00 -8.24
N PRO A 105 19.11 -4.29 -7.14
CA PRO A 105 17.73 -4.07 -6.71
C PRO A 105 16.86 -3.36 -7.76
N ASN A 106 17.44 -2.50 -8.59
CA ASN A 106 16.70 -1.80 -9.66
C ASN A 106 16.20 -2.74 -10.74
N SER A 107 17.05 -3.67 -11.19
CA SER A 107 16.69 -4.67 -12.20
C SER A 107 15.64 -5.64 -11.66
N GLU A 108 15.79 -6.10 -10.42
CA GLU A 108 14.82 -6.99 -9.78
C GLU A 108 13.47 -6.28 -9.54
N TYR A 109 13.47 -5.02 -9.13
CA TYR A 109 12.25 -4.23 -8.96
C TYR A 109 11.48 -4.08 -10.28
N LEU A 110 12.19 -3.74 -11.38
CA LEU A 110 11.55 -3.62 -12.69
C LEU A 110 11.01 -4.96 -13.22
N LYS A 111 11.71 -6.07 -12.99
CA LYS A 111 11.20 -7.41 -13.32
C LYS A 111 9.95 -7.73 -12.52
N ALA A 112 9.98 -7.45 -11.22
CA ALA A 112 8.88 -7.72 -10.31
C ALA A 112 7.63 -6.91 -10.64
N ILE A 113 7.73 -5.62 -10.98
CA ILE A 113 6.60 -4.80 -11.43
C ILE A 113 5.96 -5.36 -12.70
N ARG A 114 6.75 -5.95 -13.61
CA ARG A 114 6.28 -6.55 -14.86
C ARG A 114 5.70 -7.96 -14.68
N ASP A 115 5.87 -8.56 -13.52
CA ASP A 115 5.29 -9.87 -13.23
C ASP A 115 3.76 -9.75 -13.17
N LYS A 116 3.06 -10.69 -13.83
CA LYS A 116 1.60 -10.76 -13.87
C LYS A 116 0.97 -10.77 -12.46
N LYS A 117 1.63 -11.42 -11.50
CA LYS A 117 1.18 -11.47 -10.11
C LYS A 117 1.20 -10.09 -9.47
N ASN A 118 2.26 -9.32 -9.67
CA ASN A 118 2.36 -7.95 -9.15
C ASN A 118 1.38 -6.99 -9.83
N ILE A 119 1.17 -7.11 -11.12
CA ILE A 119 0.16 -6.32 -11.85
C ILE A 119 -1.24 -6.56 -11.25
N THR A 120 -1.54 -7.79 -10.88
CA THR A 120 -2.82 -8.12 -10.21
C THR A 120 -2.93 -7.42 -8.85
N PHE A 121 -1.89 -7.50 -8.01
CA PHE A 121 -1.86 -6.81 -6.73
C PHE A 121 -1.97 -5.29 -6.89
N GLU A 122 -1.27 -4.70 -7.85
CA GLU A 122 -1.38 -3.26 -8.12
C GLU A 122 -2.78 -2.84 -8.59
N SER A 123 -3.48 -3.68 -9.32
CA SER A 123 -4.86 -3.43 -9.70
C SER A 123 -5.77 -3.37 -8.46
N PHE A 124 -5.55 -4.23 -7.48
CA PHE A 124 -6.26 -4.18 -6.20
C PHE A 124 -5.90 -2.94 -5.39
N ASN A 125 -4.65 -2.49 -5.38
CA ASN A 125 -4.23 -1.24 -4.74
C ASN A 125 -4.99 -0.02 -5.30
N ILE A 126 -5.25 0.00 -6.61
CA ILE A 126 -6.04 1.07 -7.24
C ILE A 126 -7.49 1.04 -6.74
N VAL A 127 -8.11 -0.14 -6.70
CA VAL A 127 -9.48 -0.29 -6.19
C VAL A 127 -9.57 0.11 -4.73
N GLU A 128 -8.63 -0.32 -3.91
CA GLU A 128 -8.54 0.04 -2.50
C GLU A 128 -8.37 1.54 -2.31
N THR A 129 -7.49 2.19 -3.07
CA THR A 129 -7.33 3.65 -3.04
C THR A 129 -8.64 4.36 -3.36
N GLY A 130 -9.38 3.91 -4.35
CA GLY A 130 -10.72 4.42 -4.69
C GLY A 130 -11.72 4.24 -3.54
N THR A 131 -11.70 3.09 -2.90
CA THR A 131 -12.53 2.77 -1.72
C THR A 131 -12.22 3.70 -0.54
N MET A 132 -10.93 3.95 -0.27
CA MET A 132 -10.48 4.86 0.78
C MET A 132 -10.91 6.31 0.50
N ILE A 133 -10.83 6.76 -0.75
CA ILE A 133 -11.29 8.10 -1.14
C ILE A 133 -12.79 8.21 -0.93
N TRP A 134 -13.57 7.20 -1.29
CA TRP A 134 -15.01 7.19 -1.04
C TRP A 134 -15.32 7.24 0.44
N LEU A 135 -14.67 6.40 1.25
CA LEU A 135 -14.78 6.43 2.70
C LEU A 135 -14.48 7.82 3.28
N PHE A 136 -13.40 8.45 2.80
CA PHE A 136 -13.01 9.79 3.23
C PHE A 136 -14.10 10.83 2.96
N VAL A 137 -14.67 10.81 1.76
CA VAL A 137 -15.77 11.72 1.38
C VAL A 137 -17.00 11.52 2.26
N GLU A 138 -17.39 10.28 2.53
CA GLU A 138 -18.52 9.97 3.40
C GLU A 138 -18.30 10.46 4.84
N LEU A 139 -17.10 10.20 5.40
CA LEU A 139 -16.76 10.64 6.76
C LEU A 139 -16.72 12.17 6.88
N VAL A 140 -16.18 12.86 5.88
CA VAL A 140 -16.15 14.33 5.84
C VAL A 140 -17.56 14.89 5.75
N SER A 141 -18.42 14.30 4.92
CA SER A 141 -19.80 14.74 4.77
C SER A 141 -20.60 14.64 6.09
N GLN A 142 -20.35 13.58 6.87
CA GLN A 142 -20.96 13.40 8.20
C GLN A 142 -20.51 14.44 9.25
N VAL A 143 -19.32 15.00 9.10
CA VAL A 143 -18.80 16.03 10.02
C VAL A 143 -19.29 17.43 9.64
N MET A 144 -19.64 17.64 8.36
CA MET A 144 -20.12 18.95 7.88
C MET A 144 -21.63 19.15 8.03
N HIS A 145 -22.38 18.09 8.29
CA HIS A 145 -23.83 18.10 8.57
C HIS A 145 -24.11 17.84 10.04
#